data_32d81ca7a17011beb3a19bfda31c76a0
#
_entry.id   32d81ca7a17011beb3a19bfda31c76a0
#
_cell.length_a   1.000
_cell.length_b   1.000
_cell.length_c   1.000
_cell.angle_alpha   90.00
_cell.angle_beta   90.00
_cell.angle_gamma   90.00
#
_symmetry.space_group_name_H-M   'P 1'
#
loop_
_entity.id
_entity.type
_entity.pdbx_description
1 polymer ?
#
loop_
_entity_poly.entity_id
_entity_poly.type
_entity_poly.pdbx_seq_one_letter_code
_entity_poly.pdbx_strand_id
1 'polypeptide(L)'
;RYVHAHRGEEPEAFKQQVELSAHQKAARYTVAKGKLNRIESVIGAVLLLVWTLGGGLALLSDSWHSFAWSNMTTGIVFILSFMVIGTLIDLPLSWYKTFVLEEKFGFNKNTVALFLSDTLKQTILMLILGAPLIWGALSLMESTGEYWWLYLWLSWMVFSLVMMWAYPAFIAPIFNKFTPLEDAQLKARVEALLARCGFKSQGIYVMDGSRRSGHGNAYFTGLGNNKRIVFFDTLLDTLN
;
A
#
# COMPACT_ATOMS: atom_id res chain seq x y z
N ARG A 1 1.48 -17.49 17.99
CA ARG A 1 1.85 -18.50 19.00
C ARG A 1 3.06 -19.32 18.55
N TYR A 2 3.06 -19.89 17.35
CA TYR A 2 4.14 -20.74 16.84
C TYR A 2 5.50 -20.05 16.87
N VAL A 3 5.64 -18.85 16.26
CA VAL A 3 6.89 -18.06 16.24
C VAL A 3 7.40 -17.73 17.65
N HIS A 4 6.50 -17.47 18.60
CA HIS A 4 6.88 -17.21 19.98
C HIS A 4 7.41 -18.45 20.70
N ALA A 5 6.85 -19.60 20.41
CA ALA A 5 7.28 -20.88 21.02
C ALA A 5 8.65 -21.34 20.50
N HIS A 6 8.95 -21.12 19.20
CA HIS A 6 10.18 -21.59 18.54
C HIS A 6 11.27 -20.50 18.42
N ARG A 7 11.17 -19.40 19.17
CA ARG A 7 12.15 -18.29 19.12
C ARG A 7 13.53 -18.63 19.71
N GLY A 8 13.62 -19.71 20.48
CA GLY A 8 14.84 -20.12 21.16
C GLY A 8 15.72 -21.08 20.36
N GLU A 9 15.23 -21.59 19.24
CA GLU A 9 15.90 -22.59 18.43
C GLU A 9 15.86 -22.19 16.96
N GLU A 10 17.03 -22.20 16.33
CA GLU A 10 17.13 -21.99 14.87
C GLU A 10 16.68 -23.26 14.15
N PRO A 11 15.92 -23.14 13.04
CA PRO A 11 15.64 -24.30 12.19
C PRO A 11 16.95 -24.93 11.70
N GLU A 12 17.07 -26.26 11.75
CA GLU A 12 18.31 -26.98 11.44
C GLU A 12 18.91 -26.63 10.09
N ALA A 13 18.08 -26.38 9.09
CA ALA A 13 18.50 -25.97 7.76
C ALA A 13 19.22 -24.62 7.70
N PHE A 14 19.08 -23.75 8.74
CA PHE A 14 19.63 -22.39 8.75
C PHE A 14 20.64 -22.15 9.87
N LYS A 15 20.95 -23.13 10.73
CA LYS A 15 21.89 -23.00 11.87
C LYS A 15 23.28 -22.49 11.48
N GLN A 16 23.73 -22.74 10.24
CA GLN A 16 25.04 -22.29 9.76
C GLN A 16 24.99 -20.92 9.05
N GLN A 17 23.81 -20.40 8.74
CA GLN A 17 23.63 -19.19 7.92
C GLN A 17 23.03 -18.01 8.69
N VAL A 18 22.31 -18.27 9.77
CA VAL A 18 21.59 -17.26 10.53
C VAL A 18 21.99 -17.36 12.01
N GLU A 19 22.50 -16.28 12.56
CA GLU A 19 22.79 -16.21 14.00
C GLU A 19 21.50 -16.26 14.84
N LEU A 20 21.57 -16.91 16.00
CA LEU A 20 20.45 -17.01 16.95
C LEU A 20 19.92 -15.62 17.34
N SER A 21 20.79 -14.64 17.48
CA SER A 21 20.44 -13.25 17.78
C SER A 21 19.55 -12.62 16.71
N ALA A 22 19.86 -12.84 15.44
CA ALA A 22 19.09 -12.37 14.29
C ALA A 22 17.74 -13.10 14.21
N HIS A 23 17.72 -14.43 14.40
CA HIS A 23 16.48 -15.20 14.47
C HIS A 23 15.55 -14.70 15.59
N GLN A 24 16.09 -14.47 16.79
CA GLN A 24 15.33 -13.93 17.92
C GLN A 24 14.81 -12.51 17.65
N LYS A 25 15.61 -11.66 16.99
CA LYS A 25 15.17 -10.31 16.58
C LYS A 25 13.99 -10.39 15.60
N ALA A 26 14.09 -11.25 14.59
CA ALA A 26 13.01 -11.49 13.60
C ALA A 26 11.75 -12.04 14.28
N ALA A 27 11.88 -12.98 15.20
CA ALA A 27 10.77 -13.52 15.96
C ALA A 27 10.07 -12.44 16.82
N ARG A 28 10.86 -11.60 17.54
CA ARG A 28 10.33 -10.48 18.33
C ARG A 28 9.60 -9.46 17.46
N TYR A 29 10.16 -9.12 16.29
CA TYR A 29 9.52 -8.22 15.34
C TYR A 29 8.18 -8.79 14.85
N THR A 30 8.16 -10.05 14.43
CA THR A 30 6.95 -10.73 13.95
C THR A 30 5.85 -10.75 15.03
N VAL A 31 6.20 -11.04 16.29
CA VAL A 31 5.27 -11.03 17.42
C VAL A 31 4.75 -9.61 17.70
N ALA A 32 5.62 -8.61 17.67
CA ALA A 32 5.24 -7.21 17.90
C ALA A 32 4.30 -6.70 16.80
N LYS A 33 4.63 -6.96 15.53
CA LYS A 33 3.78 -6.66 14.38
C LYS A 33 2.42 -7.38 14.46
N GLY A 34 2.41 -8.65 14.85
CA GLY A 34 1.17 -9.42 15.03
C GLY A 34 0.30 -8.92 16.20
N LYS A 35 0.89 -8.30 17.23
CA LYS A 35 0.14 -7.62 18.29
C LYS A 35 -0.51 -6.34 17.77
N LEU A 36 0.24 -5.53 17.02
CA LEU A 36 -0.28 -4.31 16.42
C LEU A 36 -1.44 -4.62 15.45
N ASN A 37 -1.26 -5.57 14.54
CA ASN A 37 -2.30 -5.97 13.59
C ASN A 37 -3.61 -6.43 14.29
N ARG A 38 -3.51 -7.07 15.48
CA ARG A 38 -4.71 -7.40 16.26
C ARG A 38 -5.40 -6.18 16.83
N ILE A 39 -4.63 -5.19 17.31
CA ILE A 39 -5.17 -3.92 17.79
C ILE A 39 -5.87 -3.20 16.64
N GLU A 40 -5.22 -3.10 15.48
CA GLU A 40 -5.80 -2.55 14.25
C GLU A 40 -7.12 -3.25 13.88
N SER A 41 -7.17 -4.58 13.94
CA SER A 41 -8.38 -5.35 13.65
C SER A 41 -9.51 -5.06 14.65
N VAL A 42 -9.21 -4.92 15.93
CA VAL A 42 -10.21 -4.58 16.97
C VAL A 42 -10.71 -3.15 16.76
N ILE A 43 -9.81 -2.20 16.53
CA ILE A 43 -10.20 -0.81 16.24
C ILE A 43 -11.06 -0.75 14.97
N GLY A 44 -10.69 -1.46 13.91
CA GLY A 44 -11.48 -1.54 12.68
C GLY A 44 -12.90 -2.10 12.91
N ALA A 45 -13.02 -3.16 13.73
CA ALA A 45 -14.32 -3.71 14.11
C ALA A 45 -15.16 -2.71 14.91
N VAL A 46 -14.57 -2.02 15.89
CA VAL A 46 -15.25 -0.98 16.68
C VAL A 46 -15.69 0.18 15.77
N LEU A 47 -14.82 0.65 14.89
CA LEU A 47 -15.15 1.71 13.93
C LEU A 47 -16.30 1.30 13.00
N LEU A 48 -16.29 0.05 12.52
CA LEU A 48 -17.39 -0.48 11.72
C LEU A 48 -18.72 -0.37 12.47
N LEU A 49 -18.74 -0.78 13.74
CA LEU A 49 -19.94 -0.69 14.59
C LEU A 49 -20.35 0.77 14.85
N VAL A 50 -19.40 1.66 15.11
CA VAL A 50 -19.68 3.10 15.29
C VAL A 50 -20.27 3.71 14.04
N TRP A 51 -19.70 3.42 12.86
CA TRP A 51 -20.18 3.95 11.60
C TRP A 51 -21.56 3.40 11.23
N THR A 52 -21.82 2.11 11.44
CA THR A 52 -23.07 1.46 11.02
C THR A 52 -24.15 1.55 12.12
N LEU A 53 -23.93 0.95 13.26
CA LEU A 53 -24.93 0.86 14.34
C LEU A 53 -24.90 2.08 15.27
N GLY A 54 -23.75 2.74 15.41
CA GLY A 54 -23.58 3.95 16.23
C GLY A 54 -24.07 5.23 15.58
N GLY A 55 -24.65 5.16 14.35
CA GLY A 55 -25.20 6.31 13.66
C GLY A 55 -24.18 7.23 13.00
N GLY A 56 -22.89 6.85 12.94
CA GLY A 56 -21.85 7.68 12.35
C GLY A 56 -22.11 8.03 10.88
N LEU A 57 -22.57 7.05 10.06
CA LEU A 57 -22.94 7.31 8.67
C LEU A 57 -24.16 8.24 8.56
N ALA A 58 -25.16 8.08 9.43
CA ALA A 58 -26.33 8.97 9.44
C ALA A 58 -25.92 10.40 9.79
N LEU A 59 -25.14 10.59 10.85
CA LEU A 59 -24.63 11.91 11.25
C LEU A 59 -23.86 12.60 10.12
N LEU A 60 -22.95 11.87 9.45
CA LEU A 60 -22.18 12.40 8.33
C LEU A 60 -23.09 12.76 7.14
N SER A 61 -24.07 11.91 6.84
CA SER A 61 -25.07 12.13 5.80
C SER A 61 -25.91 13.39 6.07
N ASP A 62 -26.48 13.50 7.28
CA ASP A 62 -27.31 14.62 7.67
C ASP A 62 -26.52 15.94 7.65
N SER A 63 -25.25 15.90 8.07
CA SER A 63 -24.34 17.05 8.01
C SER A 63 -24.21 17.59 6.58
N TRP A 64 -24.06 16.74 5.58
CA TRP A 64 -23.93 17.17 4.18
C TRP A 64 -25.26 17.54 3.53
N HIS A 65 -26.37 16.89 3.91
CA HIS A 65 -27.70 17.25 3.41
C HIS A 65 -28.13 18.63 3.89
N SER A 66 -27.62 19.13 5.02
CA SER A 66 -27.92 20.48 5.53
C SER A 66 -27.51 21.61 4.58
N PHE A 67 -26.57 21.37 3.66
CA PHE A 67 -26.12 22.35 2.67
C PHE A 67 -27.03 22.45 1.45
N ALA A 68 -28.07 21.63 1.32
CA ALA A 68 -29.04 21.60 0.22
C ALA A 68 -28.39 21.54 -1.19
N TRP A 69 -27.28 20.84 -1.33
CA TRP A 69 -26.63 20.57 -2.62
C TRP A 69 -27.42 19.51 -3.42
N SER A 70 -27.06 19.34 -4.70
CA SER A 70 -27.63 18.23 -5.49
C SER A 70 -27.29 16.88 -4.86
N ASN A 71 -28.17 15.87 -5.05
CA ASN A 71 -27.94 14.52 -4.56
C ASN A 71 -26.58 13.95 -5.01
N MET A 72 -26.20 14.23 -6.27
CA MET A 72 -24.91 13.83 -6.83
C MET A 72 -23.75 14.44 -6.06
N THR A 73 -23.76 15.77 -5.84
CA THR A 73 -22.70 16.47 -5.10
C THR A 73 -22.63 15.99 -3.66
N THR A 74 -23.77 15.86 -3.00
CA THR A 74 -23.86 15.37 -1.61
C THR A 74 -23.31 13.96 -1.51
N GLY A 75 -23.64 13.06 -2.44
CA GLY A 75 -23.10 11.69 -2.45
C GLY A 75 -21.58 11.64 -2.65
N ILE A 76 -21.04 12.45 -3.57
CA ILE A 76 -19.58 12.52 -3.79
C ILE A 76 -18.87 13.01 -2.54
N VAL A 77 -19.32 14.13 -1.97
CA VAL A 77 -18.67 14.73 -0.79
C VAL A 77 -18.82 13.84 0.43
N PHE A 78 -19.96 13.18 0.61
CA PHE A 78 -20.18 12.18 1.66
C PHE A 78 -19.11 11.08 1.60
N ILE A 79 -18.96 10.43 0.43
CA ILE A 79 -18.00 9.32 0.28
C ILE A 79 -16.56 9.82 0.46
N LEU A 80 -16.19 10.93 -0.16
CA LEU A 80 -14.84 11.49 -0.04
C LEU A 80 -14.52 11.91 1.41
N SER A 81 -15.46 12.54 2.11
CA SER A 81 -15.26 12.92 3.52
C SER A 81 -15.14 11.70 4.42
N PHE A 82 -15.94 10.65 4.18
CA PHE A 82 -15.79 9.38 4.89
C PHE A 82 -14.38 8.77 4.71
N MET A 83 -13.85 8.79 3.48
CA MET A 83 -12.49 8.31 3.19
C MET A 83 -11.42 9.17 3.88
N VAL A 84 -11.56 10.50 3.87
CA VAL A 84 -10.63 11.42 4.56
C VAL A 84 -10.65 11.21 6.07
N ILE A 85 -11.85 11.08 6.67
CA ILE A 85 -12.00 10.79 8.10
C ILE A 85 -11.33 9.46 8.44
N GLY A 86 -11.51 8.42 7.61
CA GLY A 86 -10.83 7.14 7.76
C GLY A 86 -9.30 7.31 7.79
N THR A 87 -8.75 8.05 6.84
CA THR A 87 -7.30 8.36 6.80
C THR A 87 -6.83 9.07 8.07
N LEU A 88 -7.60 10.02 8.59
CA LEU A 88 -7.25 10.74 9.82
C LEU A 88 -7.31 9.83 11.07
N ILE A 89 -8.28 8.91 11.12
CA ILE A 89 -8.40 7.93 12.21
C ILE A 89 -7.24 6.93 12.17
N ASP A 90 -6.79 6.53 10.98
CA ASP A 90 -5.68 5.59 10.82
C ASP A 90 -4.29 6.24 11.04
N LEU A 91 -4.20 7.57 10.99
CA LEU A 91 -2.94 8.30 11.09
C LEU A 91 -2.16 8.01 12.39
N PRO A 92 -2.77 7.97 13.60
CA PRO A 92 -2.06 7.65 14.83
C PRO A 92 -1.47 6.23 14.83
N LEU A 93 -2.17 5.25 14.26
CA LEU A 93 -1.68 3.87 14.15
C LEU A 93 -0.52 3.76 13.16
N SER A 94 -0.63 4.43 12.02
CA SER A 94 0.42 4.50 11.02
C SER A 94 1.68 5.19 11.56
N TRP A 95 1.48 6.26 12.35
CA TRP A 95 2.56 6.93 13.07
C TRP A 95 3.25 5.99 14.06
N TYR A 96 2.49 5.33 14.92
CA TYR A 96 3.02 4.38 15.89
C TYR A 96 3.79 3.24 15.19
N LYS A 97 3.26 2.70 14.11
CA LYS A 97 3.90 1.66 13.31
C LYS A 97 5.25 2.13 12.79
N THR A 98 5.32 3.32 12.20
CA THR A 98 6.53 3.85 11.56
C THR A 98 7.57 4.28 12.61
N PHE A 99 7.19 5.16 13.55
CA PHE A 99 8.14 5.83 14.43
C PHE A 99 8.37 5.14 15.79
N VAL A 100 7.55 4.13 16.13
CA VAL A 100 7.75 3.35 17.35
C VAL A 100 8.11 1.92 17.05
N LEU A 101 7.29 1.23 16.25
CA LEU A 101 7.51 -0.20 15.99
C LEU A 101 8.71 -0.41 15.05
N GLU A 102 8.71 0.17 13.86
CA GLU A 102 9.78 0.00 12.88
C GLU A 102 11.10 0.61 13.39
N GLU A 103 11.05 1.74 14.11
CA GLU A 103 12.20 2.37 14.75
C GLU A 103 12.85 1.43 15.78
N LYS A 104 12.05 0.82 16.66
CA LYS A 104 12.52 -0.14 17.67
C LYS A 104 13.34 -1.30 17.08
N PHE A 105 13.05 -1.72 15.88
CA PHE A 105 13.74 -2.82 15.21
C PHE A 105 14.81 -2.36 14.21
N GLY A 106 14.98 -1.04 14.05
CA GLY A 106 15.99 -0.43 13.18
C GLY A 106 15.61 -0.43 11.70
N PHE A 107 14.33 -0.59 11.39
CA PHE A 107 13.81 -0.56 10.01
C PHE A 107 13.29 0.79 9.57
N ASN A 108 12.99 1.71 10.51
CA ASN A 108 12.55 3.04 10.15
C ASN A 108 13.70 3.87 9.58
N LYS A 109 13.48 4.43 8.40
CA LYS A 109 14.34 5.43 7.76
C LYS A 109 13.53 6.68 7.39
N ASN A 110 12.23 6.68 7.73
CA ASN A 110 11.32 7.75 7.38
C ASN A 110 11.52 8.95 8.31
N THR A 111 11.48 10.14 7.75
CA THR A 111 11.42 11.37 8.53
C THR A 111 9.97 11.80 8.71
N VAL A 112 9.70 12.58 9.77
CA VAL A 112 8.36 13.16 10.03
C VAL A 112 7.87 13.95 8.81
N ALA A 113 8.73 14.78 8.23
CA ALA A 113 8.39 15.59 7.06
C ALA A 113 8.01 14.73 5.83
N LEU A 114 8.77 13.64 5.59
CA LEU A 114 8.49 12.73 4.50
C LEU A 114 7.17 11.96 4.74
N PHE A 115 6.94 11.48 5.95
CA PHE A 115 5.72 10.79 6.35
C PHE A 115 4.47 11.68 6.12
N LEU A 116 4.50 12.93 6.59
CA LEU A 116 3.39 13.88 6.40
C LEU A 116 3.21 14.24 4.92
N SER A 117 4.30 14.48 4.20
CA SER A 117 4.27 14.74 2.76
C SER A 117 3.65 13.57 1.98
N ASP A 118 4.04 12.34 2.30
CA ASP A 118 3.50 11.16 1.63
C ASP A 118 2.02 10.95 1.98
N THR A 119 1.61 11.16 3.22
CA THR A 119 0.20 11.11 3.64
C THR A 119 -0.63 12.16 2.88
N LEU A 120 -0.13 13.39 2.79
CA LEU A 120 -0.81 14.45 2.05
C LEU A 120 -0.93 14.12 0.55
N LYS A 121 0.16 13.66 -0.09
CA LYS A 121 0.14 13.26 -1.49
C LYS A 121 -0.83 12.10 -1.75
N GLN A 122 -0.86 11.10 -0.86
CA GLN A 122 -1.80 9.98 -0.95
C GLN A 122 -3.25 10.45 -0.83
N THR A 123 -3.53 11.35 0.11
CA THR A 123 -4.87 11.92 0.29
C THR A 123 -5.31 12.74 -0.93
N ILE A 124 -4.42 13.60 -1.45
CA ILE A 124 -4.71 14.38 -2.67
C ILE A 124 -4.94 13.45 -3.87
N LEU A 125 -4.10 12.44 -4.05
CA LEU A 125 -4.26 11.46 -5.13
C LEU A 125 -5.57 10.68 -5.00
N MET A 126 -5.93 10.28 -3.78
CA MET A 126 -7.21 9.63 -3.49
C MET A 126 -8.40 10.53 -3.88
N LEU A 127 -8.34 11.83 -3.57
CA LEU A 127 -9.39 12.79 -3.94
C LEU A 127 -9.47 12.99 -5.46
N ILE A 128 -8.32 13.17 -6.13
CA ILE A 128 -8.25 13.38 -7.59
C ILE A 128 -8.76 12.18 -8.37
N LEU A 129 -8.41 10.97 -7.96
CA LEU A 129 -8.86 9.74 -8.63
C LEU A 129 -10.24 9.30 -8.14
N GLY A 130 -10.54 9.48 -6.86
CA GLY A 130 -11.79 9.05 -6.23
C GLY A 130 -12.98 9.86 -6.68
N ALA A 131 -12.87 11.19 -6.78
CA ALA A 131 -14.00 12.04 -7.14
C ALA A 131 -14.62 11.66 -8.51
N PRO A 132 -13.85 11.53 -9.62
CA PRO A 132 -14.44 11.12 -10.90
C PRO A 132 -14.94 9.68 -10.89
N LEU A 133 -14.31 8.77 -10.12
CA LEU A 133 -14.81 7.40 -9.99
C LEU A 133 -16.14 7.33 -9.26
N ILE A 134 -16.28 8.06 -8.16
CA ILE A 134 -17.53 8.14 -7.38
C ILE A 134 -18.62 8.79 -8.23
N TRP A 135 -18.29 9.90 -8.90
CA TRP A 135 -19.22 10.54 -9.83
C TRP A 135 -19.70 9.59 -10.92
N GLY A 136 -18.78 8.85 -11.56
CA GLY A 136 -19.12 7.86 -12.57
C GLY A 136 -19.99 6.72 -12.03
N ALA A 137 -19.67 6.22 -10.83
CA ALA A 137 -20.43 5.17 -10.16
C ALA A 137 -21.88 5.63 -9.86
N LEU A 138 -22.04 6.81 -9.26
CA LEU A 138 -23.35 7.38 -8.95
C LEU A 138 -24.15 7.68 -10.22
N SER A 139 -23.49 8.19 -11.28
CA SER A 139 -24.13 8.44 -12.58
C SER A 139 -24.65 7.15 -13.23
N LEU A 140 -23.87 6.06 -13.16
CA LEU A 140 -24.31 4.75 -13.65
C LEU A 140 -25.50 4.23 -12.85
N MET A 141 -25.50 4.40 -11.52
CA MET A 141 -26.63 3.99 -10.67
C MET A 141 -27.92 4.73 -11.02
N GLU A 142 -27.82 6.03 -11.36
CA GLU A 142 -28.99 6.84 -11.73
C GLU A 142 -29.50 6.55 -13.14
N SER A 143 -28.60 6.22 -14.10
CA SER A 143 -28.93 6.21 -15.53
C SER A 143 -29.17 4.82 -16.13
N THR A 144 -28.71 3.73 -15.51
CA THR A 144 -28.70 2.39 -16.14
C THR A 144 -29.76 1.42 -15.60
N GLY A 145 -30.66 1.87 -14.72
CA GLY A 145 -31.75 1.07 -14.18
C GLY A 145 -31.26 -0.21 -13.48
N GLU A 146 -31.88 -1.34 -13.74
CA GLU A 146 -31.60 -2.62 -13.06
C GLU A 146 -30.21 -3.18 -13.32
N TYR A 147 -29.53 -2.76 -14.40
CA TYR A 147 -28.20 -3.27 -14.79
C TYR A 147 -27.05 -2.39 -14.29
N TRP A 148 -27.29 -1.41 -13.41
CA TRP A 148 -26.26 -0.49 -12.90
C TRP A 148 -25.04 -1.22 -12.33
N TRP A 149 -25.22 -2.33 -11.62
CA TRP A 149 -24.17 -3.12 -11.01
C TRP A 149 -23.23 -3.76 -12.04
N LEU A 150 -23.77 -4.19 -13.20
CA LEU A 150 -22.97 -4.77 -14.30
C LEU A 150 -22.10 -3.71 -14.95
N TYR A 151 -22.66 -2.51 -15.23
CA TYR A 151 -21.88 -1.41 -15.80
C TYR A 151 -20.83 -0.91 -14.83
N LEU A 152 -21.16 -0.83 -13.55
CA LEU A 152 -20.20 -0.47 -12.51
C LEU A 152 -19.05 -1.49 -12.42
N TRP A 153 -19.36 -2.79 -12.46
CA TRP A 153 -18.36 -3.85 -12.44
C TRP A 153 -17.46 -3.79 -13.68
N LEU A 154 -18.00 -3.61 -14.87
CA LEU A 154 -17.22 -3.45 -16.11
C LEU A 154 -16.32 -2.21 -16.04
N SER A 155 -16.85 -1.08 -15.58
CA SER A 155 -16.08 0.16 -15.39
C SER A 155 -14.93 -0.04 -14.41
N TRP A 156 -15.16 -0.75 -13.30
CA TRP A 156 -14.12 -1.10 -12.32
C TRP A 156 -13.05 -2.01 -12.92
N MET A 157 -13.41 -2.98 -13.75
CA MET A 157 -12.45 -3.82 -14.47
C MET A 157 -11.56 -2.97 -15.39
N VAL A 158 -12.17 -2.12 -16.21
CA VAL A 158 -11.43 -1.21 -17.12
C VAL A 158 -10.51 -0.32 -16.31
N PHE A 159 -11.02 0.32 -15.25
CA PHE A 159 -10.21 1.15 -14.36
C PHE A 159 -9.04 0.38 -13.77
N SER A 160 -9.26 -0.85 -13.30
CA SER A 160 -8.19 -1.69 -12.72
C SER A 160 -7.09 -2.02 -13.74
N LEU A 161 -7.46 -2.32 -14.98
CA LEU A 161 -6.50 -2.56 -16.07
C LEU A 161 -5.72 -1.29 -16.43
N VAL A 162 -6.41 -0.15 -16.52
CA VAL A 162 -5.75 1.15 -16.73
C VAL A 162 -4.78 1.47 -15.60
N MET A 163 -5.19 1.25 -14.34
CA MET A 163 -4.33 1.50 -13.18
C MET A 163 -3.13 0.56 -13.12
N MET A 164 -3.27 -0.70 -13.52
CA MET A 164 -2.15 -1.64 -13.59
C MET A 164 -1.06 -1.15 -14.56
N TRP A 165 -1.43 -0.46 -15.63
CA TRP A 165 -0.52 0.17 -16.57
C TRP A 165 -0.04 1.55 -16.08
N ALA A 166 -0.95 2.39 -15.60
CA ALA A 166 -0.68 3.78 -15.23
C ALA A 166 0.10 3.91 -13.92
N TYR A 167 -0.13 3.02 -12.94
CA TYR A 167 0.49 3.10 -11.63
C TYR A 167 2.02 3.14 -11.68
N PRO A 168 2.73 2.20 -12.35
CA PRO A 168 4.19 2.23 -12.40
C PRO A 168 4.75 3.40 -13.22
N ALA A 169 3.96 3.93 -14.15
CA ALA A 169 4.40 5.02 -15.03
C ALA A 169 4.22 6.41 -14.42
N PHE A 170 3.12 6.66 -13.71
CA PHE A 170 2.71 7.98 -13.27
C PHE A 170 2.62 8.11 -11.75
N ILE A 171 2.10 7.10 -11.04
CA ILE A 171 1.83 7.20 -9.61
C ILE A 171 3.06 6.86 -8.78
N ALA A 172 3.72 5.74 -9.06
CA ALA A 172 4.90 5.32 -8.32
C ALA A 172 6.03 6.37 -8.31
N PRO A 173 6.31 7.12 -9.42
CA PRO A 173 7.31 8.18 -9.43
C PRO A 173 6.99 9.42 -8.58
N ILE A 174 5.72 9.62 -8.18
CA ILE A 174 5.35 10.69 -7.24
C ILE A 174 5.96 10.45 -5.85
N PHE A 175 6.12 9.19 -5.49
CA PHE A 175 6.58 8.75 -4.16
C PHE A 175 8.04 8.33 -4.15
N ASN A 176 8.52 7.68 -5.20
CA ASN A 176 9.85 7.05 -5.25
C ASN A 176 10.61 7.49 -6.49
N LYS A 177 11.93 7.56 -6.35
CA LYS A 177 12.83 7.75 -7.48
C LYS A 177 13.23 6.38 -8.05
N PHE A 178 13.17 6.25 -9.36
CA PHE A 178 13.58 5.05 -10.09
C PHE A 178 14.76 5.38 -10.97
N THR A 179 15.86 4.63 -10.83
CA THR A 179 17.05 4.74 -11.69
C THR A 179 17.29 3.39 -12.38
N PRO A 180 17.78 3.37 -13.63
CA PRO A 180 18.20 2.12 -14.26
C PRO A 180 19.27 1.40 -13.41
N LEU A 181 19.26 0.07 -13.41
CA LEU A 181 20.32 -0.71 -12.74
C LEU A 181 21.63 -0.53 -13.52
N GLU A 182 22.64 0.06 -12.84
CA GLU A 182 23.96 0.38 -13.45
C GLU A 182 24.94 -0.79 -13.40
N ASP A 183 24.79 -1.69 -12.41
CA ASP A 183 25.64 -2.89 -12.30
C ASP A 183 25.43 -3.82 -13.49
N ALA A 184 26.38 -3.81 -14.42
CA ALA A 184 26.32 -4.59 -15.64
C ALA A 184 26.36 -6.11 -15.39
N GLN A 185 27.05 -6.56 -14.33
CA GLN A 185 27.17 -7.98 -14.01
C GLN A 185 25.86 -8.52 -13.43
N LEU A 186 25.29 -7.81 -12.47
CA LEU A 186 23.99 -8.15 -11.88
C LEU A 186 22.90 -8.09 -12.96
N LYS A 187 22.89 -7.04 -13.78
CA LYS A 187 21.95 -6.87 -14.90
C LYS A 187 22.00 -8.07 -15.84
N ALA A 188 23.19 -8.49 -16.28
CA ALA A 188 23.36 -9.65 -17.17
C ALA A 188 22.85 -10.95 -16.53
N ARG A 189 23.10 -11.16 -15.22
CA ARG A 189 22.58 -12.32 -14.49
C ARG A 189 21.04 -12.34 -14.43
N VAL A 190 20.43 -11.19 -14.15
CA VAL A 190 18.97 -11.06 -14.11
C VAL A 190 18.38 -11.26 -15.50
N GLU A 191 18.96 -10.67 -16.55
CA GLU A 191 18.52 -10.84 -17.94
C GLU A 191 18.61 -12.32 -18.39
N ALA A 192 19.68 -13.02 -18.02
CA ALA A 192 19.84 -14.45 -18.30
C ALA A 192 18.74 -15.29 -17.59
N LEU A 193 18.42 -14.95 -16.33
CA LEU A 193 17.32 -15.60 -15.60
C LEU A 193 15.98 -15.35 -16.27
N LEU A 194 15.69 -14.11 -16.68
CA LEU A 194 14.48 -13.74 -17.38
C LEU A 194 14.33 -14.51 -18.70
N ALA A 195 15.40 -14.61 -19.47
CA ALA A 195 15.41 -15.36 -20.72
C ALA A 195 15.08 -16.85 -20.49
N ARG A 196 15.66 -17.46 -19.44
CA ARG A 196 15.37 -18.86 -19.04
C ARG A 196 13.91 -19.07 -18.64
N CYS A 197 13.29 -18.06 -18.00
CA CYS A 197 11.88 -18.09 -17.59
C CYS A 197 10.92 -17.66 -18.71
N GLY A 198 11.39 -17.29 -19.89
CA GLY A 198 10.56 -16.75 -20.97
C GLY A 198 9.90 -15.39 -20.62
N PHE A 199 10.47 -14.66 -19.63
CA PHE A 199 9.91 -13.39 -19.17
C PHE A 199 10.54 -12.23 -19.93
N LYS A 200 9.70 -11.41 -20.57
CA LYS A 200 10.14 -10.19 -21.27
C LYS A 200 9.99 -8.98 -20.35
N SER A 201 11.06 -8.18 -20.19
CA SER A 201 11.08 -6.96 -19.41
C SER A 201 11.57 -5.78 -20.25
N GLN A 202 11.00 -4.58 -20.03
CA GLN A 202 11.49 -3.33 -20.65
C GLN A 202 12.67 -2.71 -19.93
N GLY A 203 13.02 -3.22 -18.75
CA GLY A 203 14.16 -2.71 -17.99
C GLY A 203 14.18 -3.18 -16.56
N ILE A 204 15.34 -3.03 -15.96
CA ILE A 204 15.62 -3.33 -14.56
C ILE A 204 15.96 -2.00 -13.89
N TYR A 205 15.26 -1.70 -12.81
CA TYR A 205 15.34 -0.43 -12.10
C TYR A 205 15.68 -0.63 -10.64
N VAL A 206 16.29 0.38 -10.05
CA VAL A 206 16.52 0.51 -8.61
C VAL A 206 15.61 1.61 -8.07
N MET A 207 14.90 1.32 -6.98
CA MET A 207 14.02 2.26 -6.28
C MET A 207 14.67 2.69 -4.96
N ASP A 208 14.56 3.98 -4.61
CA ASP A 208 15.08 4.59 -3.39
C ASP A 208 14.26 4.19 -2.12
N GLY A 209 14.12 2.89 -1.89
CA GLY A 209 13.39 2.34 -0.74
C GLY A 209 14.00 2.73 0.59
N SER A 210 15.32 2.88 0.64
CA SER A 210 16.09 3.29 1.82
C SER A 210 15.68 4.64 2.42
N ARG A 211 15.00 5.50 1.67
CA ARG A 211 14.44 6.76 2.21
C ARG A 211 13.35 6.55 3.24
N ARG A 212 12.67 5.40 3.24
CA ARG A 212 11.52 5.11 4.10
C ARG A 212 11.73 3.93 5.01
N SER A 213 12.42 2.90 4.52
CA SER A 213 12.54 1.64 5.25
C SER A 213 13.87 0.96 4.98
N GLY A 214 14.39 0.25 5.99
CA GLY A 214 15.53 -0.67 5.85
C GLY A 214 15.16 -2.05 5.31
N HIS A 215 13.90 -2.29 4.95
CA HIS A 215 13.48 -3.58 4.38
C HIS A 215 13.92 -3.72 2.92
N GLY A 216 14.70 -4.77 2.64
CA GLY A 216 15.03 -5.16 1.26
C GLY A 216 13.83 -5.81 0.57
N ASN A 217 13.59 -5.47 -0.69
CA ASN A 217 12.55 -6.10 -1.51
C ASN A 217 12.90 -5.99 -3.00
N ALA A 218 12.25 -6.83 -3.82
CA ALA A 218 12.23 -6.71 -5.26
C ALA A 218 10.84 -7.11 -5.76
N TYR A 219 10.40 -6.49 -6.85
CA TYR A 219 9.12 -6.82 -7.45
C TYR A 219 9.16 -6.62 -8.98
N PHE A 220 8.22 -7.23 -9.65
CA PHE A 220 7.93 -6.93 -11.05
C PHE A 220 6.55 -6.27 -11.16
N THR A 221 6.40 -5.38 -12.12
CA THR A 221 5.15 -4.65 -12.36
C THR A 221 4.98 -4.35 -13.84
N GLY A 222 3.75 -3.97 -14.23
CA GLY A 222 3.40 -3.66 -15.62
C GLY A 222 2.70 -4.81 -16.33
N LEU A 223 2.16 -4.52 -17.52
CA LEU A 223 1.35 -5.45 -18.31
C LEU A 223 1.98 -5.64 -19.71
N GLY A 224 1.88 -6.84 -20.25
CA GLY A 224 2.35 -7.15 -21.59
C GLY A 224 3.84 -6.87 -21.79
N ASN A 225 4.17 -5.98 -22.73
CA ASN A 225 5.53 -5.59 -23.04
C ASN A 225 6.09 -4.51 -22.12
N ASN A 226 5.27 -3.91 -21.25
CA ASN A 226 5.67 -2.84 -20.32
C ASN A 226 6.07 -3.36 -18.93
N LYS A 227 6.43 -4.63 -18.82
CA LYS A 227 6.89 -5.22 -17.56
C LYS A 227 8.24 -4.64 -17.16
N ARG A 228 8.36 -4.27 -15.88
CA ARG A 228 9.60 -3.75 -15.26
C ARG A 228 9.94 -4.59 -14.05
N ILE A 229 11.23 -4.78 -13.82
CA ILE A 229 11.75 -5.33 -12.57
C ILE A 229 12.32 -4.18 -11.77
N VAL A 230 11.99 -4.16 -10.49
CA VAL A 230 12.41 -3.11 -9.57
C VAL A 230 13.05 -3.76 -8.35
N PHE A 231 14.29 -3.43 -8.10
CA PHE A 231 15.00 -3.74 -6.87
C PHE A 231 14.94 -2.54 -5.94
N PHE A 232 14.81 -2.79 -4.65
CA PHE A 232 15.06 -1.76 -3.65
C PHE A 232 16.57 -1.60 -3.50
N ASP A 233 17.05 -0.37 -3.36
CA ASP A 233 18.44 -0.08 -3.05
C ASP A 233 18.91 -0.86 -1.80
N THR A 234 18.11 -0.91 -0.75
CA THR A 234 18.33 -1.70 0.47
C THR A 234 18.53 -3.20 0.24
N LEU A 235 17.95 -3.80 -0.80
CA LEU A 235 18.19 -5.20 -1.15
C LEU A 235 19.57 -5.36 -1.79
N LEU A 236 19.94 -4.44 -2.69
CA LEU A 236 21.24 -4.49 -3.37
C LEU A 236 22.39 -4.37 -2.37
N ASP A 237 22.25 -3.50 -1.36
CA ASP A 237 23.24 -3.34 -0.28
C ASP A 237 23.46 -4.62 0.55
N THR A 238 22.51 -5.55 0.56
CA THR A 238 22.59 -6.81 1.30
C THR A 238 23.09 -7.99 0.47
N LEU A 239 23.19 -7.84 -0.85
CA LEU A 239 23.62 -8.90 -1.78
C LEU A 239 25.12 -8.84 -2.15
N ASN A 240 25.83 -7.82 -1.67
CA ASN A 240 27.26 -7.62 -1.89
C ASN A 240 28.12 -8.28 -0.82
#